data_54736f63cc0fec96fc37e6bcbe6effff
#
_entry.id   54736f63cc0fec96fc37e6bcbe6effff
#
_cell.length_a   1.000
_cell.length_b   1.000
_cell.length_c   1.000
_cell.angle_alpha   90.00
_cell.angle_beta   90.00
_cell.angle_gamma   90.00
#
_symmetry.space_group_name_H-M   'P 1'
#
loop_
_entity.id
_entity.type
_entity.pdbx_description
1 polymer ?
#
loop_
_entity_poly.entity_id
_entity_poly.type
_entity_poly.pdbx_seq_one_letter_code
_entity_poly.pdbx_strand_id
1 'polypeptide(L)'
;SYRKANRSRLDSFTGIGDEKALEILQAVGKELGVETITDVHESHEPATVAKYVDHIQIPAFLCRQTELLLAAGETGKGVNIKKGQFLSPEAMKFPVEKVQSTGNNNVWVCERGVSFGYSDLIVDATAIHRLKQLGVPVIMDCTHSVQKPNKTEGVTGGDPSLIETIALSAMATGADGFFIETHPDPKSAKSDPHTMLQLDKLEGILTKAMNIRKALHA
;
A
#
# COMPACT_ATOMS: atom_id res chain seq x y z
N SER A 1 -2.89 1.95 -9.44
CA SER A 1 -2.07 0.89 -10.07
C SER A 1 -2.32 0.85 -11.57
N TYR A 2 -1.25 0.69 -12.37
CA TYR A 2 -1.37 0.57 -13.82
C TYR A 2 -2.06 -0.73 -14.25
N ARG A 3 -1.99 -1.76 -13.41
CA ARG A 3 -2.62 -3.07 -13.61
C ARG A 3 -3.11 -3.63 -12.28
N LYS A 4 -4.28 -4.23 -12.28
CA LYS A 4 -4.82 -5.01 -11.16
C LYS A 4 -4.62 -6.51 -11.43
N ALA A 5 -3.42 -7.04 -11.15
CA ALA A 5 -3.06 -8.43 -11.43
C ALA A 5 -3.67 -9.43 -10.44
N ASN A 6 -3.90 -9.01 -9.19
CA ASN A 6 -4.39 -9.89 -8.13
C ASN A 6 -5.91 -9.77 -7.96
N ARG A 7 -6.65 -10.53 -8.77
CA ARG A 7 -8.11 -10.55 -8.76
C ARG A 7 -8.65 -11.92 -8.35
N SER A 8 -9.69 -11.94 -7.52
CA SER A 8 -10.33 -13.18 -7.08
C SER A 8 -11.12 -13.85 -8.21
N ARG A 9 -11.73 -13.07 -9.11
CA ARG A 9 -12.52 -13.56 -10.23
C ARG A 9 -11.83 -13.28 -11.55
N LEU A 10 -11.92 -14.23 -12.47
CA LEU A 10 -11.29 -14.14 -13.80
C LEU A 10 -11.87 -13.00 -14.65
N ASP A 11 -13.16 -12.70 -14.49
CA ASP A 11 -13.89 -11.67 -15.22
C ASP A 11 -13.78 -10.26 -14.61
N SER A 12 -12.96 -10.09 -13.56
CA SER A 12 -12.79 -8.80 -12.92
C SER A 12 -11.98 -7.83 -13.79
N PHE A 13 -12.26 -6.54 -13.63
CA PHE A 13 -11.49 -5.49 -14.29
C PHE A 13 -10.01 -5.54 -13.90
N THR A 14 -9.12 -5.61 -14.88
CA THR A 14 -7.66 -5.70 -14.70
C THR A 14 -6.89 -4.44 -15.08
N GLY A 15 -7.49 -3.56 -15.87
CA GLY A 15 -6.83 -2.32 -16.32
C GLY A 15 -7.36 -1.79 -17.65
N ILE A 16 -6.75 -0.72 -18.13
CA ILE A 16 -7.07 -0.03 -19.38
C ILE A 16 -5.97 -0.19 -20.44
N GLY A 17 -5.04 -1.12 -20.20
CA GLY A 17 -3.79 -1.29 -20.95
C GLY A 17 -2.63 -0.64 -20.20
N ASP A 18 -1.52 -1.37 -20.10
CA ASP A 18 -0.40 -1.01 -19.23
C ASP A 18 0.27 0.31 -19.64
N GLU A 19 0.64 0.44 -20.91
CA GLU A 19 1.30 1.63 -21.44
C GLU A 19 0.44 2.88 -21.21
N LYS A 20 -0.83 2.83 -21.61
CA LYS A 20 -1.78 3.93 -21.41
C LYS A 20 -1.94 4.31 -19.95
N ALA A 21 -1.99 3.33 -19.04
CA ALA A 21 -2.13 3.60 -17.62
C ALA A 21 -0.86 4.23 -17.02
N LEU A 22 0.32 3.79 -17.45
CA LEU A 22 1.61 4.35 -17.05
C LEU A 22 1.78 5.79 -17.55
N GLU A 23 1.42 6.07 -18.80
CA GLU A 23 1.42 7.43 -19.37
C GLU A 23 0.51 8.39 -18.58
N ILE A 24 -0.68 7.93 -18.18
CA ILE A 24 -1.59 8.72 -17.34
C ILE A 24 -0.95 9.03 -15.99
N LEU A 25 -0.35 8.03 -15.33
CA LEU A 25 0.33 8.25 -14.04
C LEU A 25 1.45 9.29 -14.18
N GLN A 26 2.28 9.18 -15.22
CA GLN A 26 3.33 10.14 -15.49
C GLN A 26 2.79 11.55 -15.76
N ALA A 27 1.72 11.66 -16.54
CA ALA A 27 1.09 12.95 -16.85
C ALA A 27 0.53 13.61 -15.59
N VAL A 28 -0.17 12.85 -14.73
CA VAL A 28 -0.69 13.34 -13.44
C VAL A 28 0.45 13.83 -12.54
N GLY A 29 1.53 13.07 -12.42
CA GLY A 29 2.69 13.48 -11.61
C GLY A 29 3.29 14.79 -12.09
N LYS A 30 3.49 14.94 -13.41
CA LYS A 30 4.02 16.16 -14.02
C LYS A 30 3.08 17.37 -13.89
N GLU A 31 1.79 17.17 -14.13
CA GLU A 31 0.80 18.24 -14.11
C GLU A 31 0.55 18.79 -12.70
N LEU A 32 0.47 17.91 -11.72
CA LEU A 32 0.16 18.29 -10.34
C LEU A 32 1.42 18.51 -9.47
N GLY A 33 2.61 18.20 -9.97
CA GLY A 33 3.86 18.31 -9.20
C GLY A 33 3.90 17.37 -7.99
N VAL A 34 3.32 16.16 -8.12
CA VAL A 34 3.28 15.14 -7.06
C VAL A 34 4.02 13.88 -7.51
N GLU A 35 4.65 13.20 -6.58
CA GLU A 35 5.28 11.90 -6.85
C GLU A 35 4.22 10.83 -7.08
N THR A 36 4.54 9.90 -7.97
CA THR A 36 3.64 8.81 -8.37
C THR A 36 4.20 7.45 -7.96
N ILE A 37 3.29 6.53 -7.63
CA ILE A 37 3.63 5.15 -7.25
C ILE A 37 2.68 4.18 -7.93
N THR A 38 3.20 3.00 -8.32
CA THR A 38 2.36 1.91 -8.82
C THR A 38 2.92 0.53 -8.46
N ASP A 39 2.06 -0.49 -8.45
CA ASP A 39 2.45 -1.88 -8.22
C ASP A 39 3.24 -2.45 -9.39
N VAL A 40 4.10 -3.44 -9.09
CA VAL A 40 4.70 -4.38 -10.04
C VAL A 40 4.44 -5.81 -9.56
N HIS A 41 4.41 -6.79 -10.48
CA HIS A 41 3.99 -8.16 -10.17
C HIS A 41 5.01 -9.20 -10.62
N GLU A 42 5.74 -8.93 -11.70
CA GLU A 42 6.75 -9.81 -12.27
C GLU A 42 8.12 -9.12 -12.34
N SER A 43 9.20 -9.87 -12.22
CA SER A 43 10.55 -9.32 -12.15
C SER A 43 11.01 -8.54 -13.40
N HIS A 44 10.36 -8.72 -14.54
CA HIS A 44 10.64 -7.97 -15.76
C HIS A 44 9.94 -6.60 -15.84
N GLU A 45 8.95 -6.33 -15.00
CA GLU A 45 8.15 -5.09 -15.03
C GLU A 45 8.88 -3.86 -14.47
N PRO A 46 9.65 -3.95 -13.35
CA PRO A 46 10.23 -2.78 -12.70
C PRO A 46 11.02 -1.86 -13.61
N ALA A 47 11.86 -2.41 -14.49
CA ALA A 47 12.69 -1.62 -15.42
C ALA A 47 11.86 -0.78 -16.41
N THR A 48 10.69 -1.24 -16.79
CA THR A 48 9.77 -0.51 -17.67
C THR A 48 8.97 0.51 -16.87
N VAL A 49 8.37 0.09 -15.76
CA VAL A 49 7.52 0.92 -14.89
C VAL A 49 8.29 2.12 -14.33
N ALA A 50 9.56 1.94 -13.96
CA ALA A 50 10.42 2.99 -13.43
C ALA A 50 10.64 4.20 -14.37
N LYS A 51 10.34 4.07 -15.67
CA LYS A 51 10.41 5.18 -16.63
C LYS A 51 9.25 6.16 -16.49
N TYR A 52 8.16 5.76 -15.83
CA TYR A 52 6.91 6.50 -15.78
C TYR A 52 6.55 6.98 -14.36
N VAL A 53 7.08 6.34 -13.32
CA VAL A 53 6.73 6.64 -11.92
C VAL A 53 7.97 6.94 -11.08
N ASP A 54 7.74 7.55 -9.93
CA ASP A 54 8.80 7.89 -8.97
C ASP A 54 9.08 6.74 -8.01
N HIS A 55 8.05 5.94 -7.71
CA HIS A 55 8.10 4.87 -6.74
C HIS A 55 7.45 3.59 -7.27
N ILE A 56 7.94 2.45 -6.80
CA ILE A 56 7.46 1.12 -7.12
C ILE A 56 6.89 0.47 -5.86
N GLN A 57 5.71 -0.11 -5.95
CA GLN A 57 5.11 -0.87 -4.86
C GLN A 57 5.21 -2.37 -5.10
N ILE A 58 5.69 -3.10 -4.09
CA ILE A 58 5.63 -4.56 -4.05
C ILE A 58 4.36 -4.97 -3.31
N PRO A 59 3.42 -5.67 -3.96
CA PRO A 59 2.18 -6.13 -3.35
C PRO A 59 2.42 -7.08 -2.17
N ALA A 60 1.48 -7.12 -1.23
CA ALA A 60 1.61 -7.89 0.00
C ALA A 60 1.86 -9.38 -0.23
N PHE A 61 1.19 -10.00 -1.20
CA PHE A 61 1.39 -11.42 -1.51
C PHE A 61 2.76 -11.72 -2.10
N LEU A 62 3.41 -10.73 -2.72
CA LEU A 62 4.69 -10.84 -3.41
C LEU A 62 5.88 -10.33 -2.59
N CYS A 63 5.65 -9.91 -1.34
CA CYS A 63 6.67 -9.29 -0.51
C CYS A 63 7.90 -10.17 -0.19
N ARG A 64 7.84 -11.48 -0.48
CA ARG A 64 8.96 -12.41 -0.32
C ARG A 64 9.67 -12.77 -1.63
N GLN A 65 9.15 -12.37 -2.79
CA GLN A 65 9.68 -12.73 -4.11
C GLN A 65 11.03 -12.07 -4.35
N THR A 66 12.10 -12.85 -4.25
CA THR A 66 13.47 -12.34 -4.30
C THR A 66 13.77 -11.60 -5.59
N GLU A 67 13.52 -12.23 -6.74
CA GLU A 67 13.80 -11.62 -8.06
C GLU A 67 13.03 -10.31 -8.29
N LEU A 68 11.78 -10.24 -7.82
CA LEU A 68 10.96 -9.03 -7.92
C LEU A 68 11.51 -7.89 -7.06
N LEU A 69 11.93 -8.21 -5.83
CA LEU A 69 12.51 -7.23 -4.90
C LEU A 69 13.86 -6.70 -5.40
N LEU A 70 14.72 -7.58 -5.91
CA LEU A 70 16.01 -7.19 -6.51
C LEU A 70 15.77 -6.32 -7.75
N ALA A 71 14.92 -6.74 -8.67
CA ALA A 71 14.60 -5.97 -9.88
C ALA A 71 14.00 -4.59 -9.56
N ALA A 72 13.16 -4.48 -8.53
CA ALA A 72 12.65 -3.19 -8.07
C ALA A 72 13.77 -2.32 -7.47
N GLY A 73 14.64 -2.89 -6.65
CA GLY A 73 15.78 -2.19 -6.06
C GLY A 73 16.76 -1.65 -7.10
N GLU A 74 17.09 -2.45 -8.12
CA GLU A 74 18.00 -2.12 -9.22
C GLU A 74 17.55 -0.90 -10.06
N THR A 75 16.26 -0.55 -10.00
CA THR A 75 15.73 0.66 -10.69
C THR A 75 16.23 1.96 -10.06
N GLY A 76 16.69 1.94 -8.81
CA GLY A 76 17.05 3.15 -8.04
C GLY A 76 15.85 3.99 -7.61
N LYS A 77 14.60 3.58 -7.95
CA LYS A 77 13.37 4.26 -7.53
C LYS A 77 13.05 3.94 -6.06
N GLY A 78 12.20 4.76 -5.42
CA GLY A 78 11.70 4.41 -4.10
C GLY A 78 10.87 3.12 -4.14
N VAL A 79 11.06 2.23 -3.17
CA VAL A 79 10.39 0.93 -3.12
C VAL A 79 9.53 0.82 -1.87
N ASN A 80 8.21 0.76 -2.06
CA ASN A 80 7.25 0.48 -1.00
C ASN A 80 6.96 -1.01 -0.94
N ILE A 81 7.27 -1.67 0.16
CA ILE A 81 7.01 -3.10 0.34
C ILE A 81 5.80 -3.28 1.27
N LYS A 82 4.66 -3.69 0.71
CA LYS A 82 3.49 -4.05 1.53
C LYS A 82 3.77 -5.33 2.31
N LYS A 83 3.58 -5.28 3.62
CA LYS A 83 3.73 -6.46 4.48
C LYS A 83 2.67 -7.50 4.15
N GLY A 84 3.10 -8.73 3.90
CA GLY A 84 2.17 -9.85 3.73
C GLY A 84 1.34 -10.09 4.99
N GLN A 85 0.06 -10.45 4.81
CA GLN A 85 -0.86 -10.74 5.91
C GLN A 85 -0.41 -11.93 6.77
N PHE A 86 0.52 -12.71 6.26
CA PHE A 86 1.10 -13.91 6.87
C PHE A 86 2.47 -13.67 7.53
N LEU A 87 2.99 -12.42 7.51
CA LEU A 87 4.29 -12.08 8.08
C LEU A 87 4.16 -11.30 9.39
N SER A 88 5.10 -11.58 10.31
CA SER A 88 5.34 -10.70 11.45
C SER A 88 6.05 -9.41 11.03
N PRO A 89 5.96 -8.33 11.82
CA PRO A 89 6.70 -7.10 11.55
C PRO A 89 8.21 -7.32 11.38
N GLU A 90 8.83 -8.15 12.24
CA GLU A 90 10.27 -8.42 12.21
C GLU A 90 10.71 -9.15 10.93
N ALA A 91 9.85 -10.00 10.38
CA ALA A 91 10.15 -10.73 9.16
C ALA A 91 10.28 -9.82 7.93
N MET A 92 9.79 -8.57 8.01
CA MET A 92 9.97 -7.57 6.96
C MET A 92 11.41 -7.09 6.81
N LYS A 93 12.29 -7.39 7.76
CA LYS A 93 13.73 -7.17 7.62
C LYS A 93 14.27 -7.79 6.33
N PHE A 94 13.90 -9.02 6.03
CA PHE A 94 14.43 -9.74 4.87
C PHE A 94 14.04 -9.13 3.51
N PRO A 95 12.78 -8.76 3.25
CA PRO A 95 12.44 -8.01 2.05
C PRO A 95 13.18 -6.67 1.92
N VAL A 96 13.33 -5.93 3.03
CA VAL A 96 14.07 -4.66 3.03
C VAL A 96 15.54 -4.89 2.68
N GLU A 97 16.20 -5.87 3.30
CA GLU A 97 17.60 -6.22 3.02
C GLU A 97 17.82 -6.62 1.55
N LYS A 98 16.86 -7.31 0.93
CA LYS A 98 16.94 -7.64 -0.51
C LYS A 98 16.98 -6.39 -1.39
N VAL A 99 16.13 -5.42 -1.13
CA VAL A 99 16.15 -4.14 -1.87
C VAL A 99 17.46 -3.40 -1.58
N GLN A 100 17.87 -3.32 -0.32
CA GLN A 100 19.11 -2.62 0.06
C GLN A 100 20.38 -3.28 -0.50
N SER A 101 20.38 -4.60 -0.72
CA SER A 101 21.50 -5.33 -1.31
C SER A 101 21.83 -4.88 -2.75
N THR A 102 20.89 -4.22 -3.45
CA THR A 102 21.13 -3.61 -4.76
C THR A 102 21.82 -2.23 -4.67
N GLY A 103 22.09 -1.73 -3.46
CA GLY A 103 22.57 -0.37 -3.22
C GLY A 103 21.45 0.67 -3.04
N ASN A 104 20.18 0.28 -3.18
CA ASN A 104 19.04 1.18 -3.07
C ASN A 104 18.55 1.25 -1.62
N ASN A 105 18.81 2.37 -0.94
CA ASN A 105 18.33 2.62 0.43
C ASN A 105 17.00 3.40 0.49
N ASN A 106 16.42 3.78 -0.65
CA ASN A 106 15.12 4.43 -0.71
C ASN A 106 13.99 3.38 -0.65
N VAL A 107 13.84 2.75 0.51
CA VAL A 107 12.88 1.68 0.77
C VAL A 107 12.06 1.99 2.00
N TRP A 108 10.76 1.70 1.96
CA TRP A 108 9.87 1.75 3.12
C TRP A 108 8.91 0.56 3.15
N VAL A 109 8.29 0.35 4.28
CA VAL A 109 7.35 -0.75 4.49
C VAL A 109 5.94 -0.24 4.75
N CYS A 110 4.95 -1.02 4.33
CA CYS A 110 3.55 -0.69 4.50
C CYS A 110 2.82 -1.79 5.27
N GLU A 111 2.35 -1.46 6.49
CA GLU A 111 1.48 -2.33 7.28
C GLU A 111 0.08 -2.35 6.67
N ARG A 112 -0.56 -3.51 6.64
CA ARG A 112 -1.91 -3.67 6.09
C ARG A 112 -2.77 -4.72 6.83
N GLY A 113 -2.39 -5.08 8.03
CA GLY A 113 -3.03 -6.10 8.85
C GLY A 113 -2.54 -7.52 8.56
N VAL A 114 -2.93 -8.43 9.43
CA VAL A 114 -2.60 -9.85 9.37
C VAL A 114 -3.87 -10.69 9.28
N SER A 115 -3.76 -11.85 8.61
CA SER A 115 -4.81 -12.87 8.55
C SER A 115 -4.87 -13.59 9.89
N PHE A 116 -5.77 -13.13 10.74
CA PHE A 116 -6.00 -13.69 12.05
C PHE A 116 -7.51 -13.70 12.32
N GLY A 117 -8.08 -14.83 12.58
CA GLY A 117 -9.53 -15.00 12.70
C GLY A 117 -10.18 -15.40 11.37
N TYR A 118 -11.51 -15.51 11.38
CA TYR A 118 -12.24 -16.20 10.32
C TYR A 118 -12.54 -15.33 9.09
N SER A 119 -12.80 -14.06 9.28
CA SER A 119 -13.28 -13.19 8.20
C SER A 119 -12.66 -11.79 8.18
N ASP A 120 -12.02 -11.38 9.24
CA ASP A 120 -11.44 -10.05 9.39
C ASP A 120 -9.91 -10.09 9.40
N LEU A 121 -9.28 -9.02 8.93
CA LEU A 121 -7.88 -8.75 9.18
C LEU A 121 -7.73 -8.02 10.51
N ILE A 122 -6.63 -8.24 11.20
CA ILE A 122 -6.30 -7.57 12.45
C ILE A 122 -5.12 -6.64 12.23
N VAL A 123 -5.24 -5.40 12.67
CA VAL A 123 -4.12 -4.47 12.79
C VAL A 123 -3.63 -4.53 14.23
N ASP A 124 -2.44 -5.07 14.41
CA ASP A 124 -1.76 -5.03 15.70
C ASP A 124 -1.24 -3.60 15.96
N ALA A 125 -1.72 -2.97 17.01
CA ALA A 125 -1.29 -1.62 17.39
C ALA A 125 0.22 -1.51 17.65
N THR A 126 0.90 -2.61 17.99
CA THR A 126 2.36 -2.65 18.21
C THR A 126 3.15 -2.83 16.92
N ALA A 127 2.50 -3.21 15.82
CA ALA A 127 3.18 -3.54 14.56
C ALA A 127 3.95 -2.34 13.99
N ILE A 128 3.39 -1.13 14.05
CA ILE A 128 4.07 0.10 13.57
C ILE A 128 5.37 0.32 14.35
N HIS A 129 5.30 0.26 15.68
CA HIS A 129 6.49 0.42 16.55
C HIS A 129 7.56 -0.62 16.20
N ARG A 130 7.18 -1.89 16.03
CA ARG A 130 8.10 -2.99 15.70
C ARG A 130 8.70 -2.84 14.30
N LEU A 131 7.93 -2.41 13.30
CA LEU A 131 8.42 -2.12 11.95
C LEU A 131 9.41 -0.95 11.94
N LYS A 132 9.21 0.07 12.77
CA LYS A 132 10.15 1.20 12.89
C LYS A 132 11.55 0.78 13.37
N GLN A 133 11.68 -0.35 14.05
CA GLN A 133 12.99 -0.90 14.44
C GLN A 133 13.84 -1.35 13.24
N LEU A 134 13.24 -1.46 12.06
CA LEU A 134 13.95 -1.76 10.81
C LEU A 134 14.75 -0.56 10.27
N GLY A 135 14.55 0.64 10.83
CA GLY A 135 15.25 1.86 10.42
C GLY A 135 14.78 2.44 9.08
N VAL A 136 13.61 2.05 8.60
CA VAL A 136 12.98 2.56 7.37
C VAL A 136 11.63 3.20 7.68
N PRO A 137 11.12 4.12 6.83
CA PRO A 137 9.80 4.69 7.01
C PRO A 137 8.70 3.61 7.00
N VAL A 138 7.65 3.83 7.81
CA VAL A 138 6.52 2.91 7.97
C VAL A 138 5.22 3.59 7.59
N ILE A 139 4.54 3.05 6.59
CA ILE A 139 3.26 3.51 6.09
C ILE A 139 2.15 2.59 6.62
N MET A 140 1.01 3.15 6.98
CA MET A 140 -0.20 2.37 7.30
C MET A 140 -1.17 2.38 6.14
N ASP A 141 -1.50 1.21 5.62
CA ASP A 141 -2.59 1.03 4.67
C ASP A 141 -3.92 0.94 5.42
N CYS A 142 -4.65 2.06 5.42
CA CYS A 142 -5.89 2.20 6.17
C CYS A 142 -7.09 1.58 5.45
N THR A 143 -6.98 1.33 4.16
CA THR A 143 -8.09 0.82 3.34
C THR A 143 -8.04 -0.70 3.16
N HIS A 144 -6.88 -1.27 2.87
CA HIS A 144 -6.79 -2.72 2.75
C HIS A 144 -6.77 -3.45 4.10
N SER A 145 -6.45 -2.76 5.19
CA SER A 145 -6.51 -3.34 6.54
C SER A 145 -7.93 -3.58 7.05
N VAL A 146 -8.93 -2.91 6.47
CA VAL A 146 -10.35 -3.11 6.82
C VAL A 146 -11.07 -4.08 5.89
N GLN A 147 -10.33 -4.77 5.02
CA GLN A 147 -10.88 -5.83 4.16
C GLN A 147 -11.41 -7.00 4.99
N LYS A 148 -12.49 -7.60 4.48
CA LYS A 148 -13.05 -8.86 4.95
C LYS A 148 -12.87 -9.91 3.85
N PRO A 149 -11.75 -10.65 3.86
CA PRO A 149 -11.46 -11.64 2.83
C PRO A 149 -12.43 -12.83 2.91
N ASN A 150 -12.39 -13.68 1.89
CA ASN A 150 -13.09 -14.97 1.85
C ASN A 150 -14.64 -14.88 1.94
N LYS A 151 -15.25 -13.85 1.37
CA LYS A 151 -16.70 -13.79 1.19
C LYS A 151 -17.15 -14.81 0.13
N THR A 152 -18.35 -15.40 0.34
CA THR A 152 -18.90 -16.47 -0.48
C THR A 152 -19.13 -16.11 -1.95
N GLU A 153 -19.25 -14.82 -2.27
CA GLU A 153 -19.49 -14.33 -3.64
C GLU A 153 -18.20 -14.04 -4.44
N GLY A 154 -17.02 -14.38 -3.89
CA GLY A 154 -15.73 -14.11 -4.54
C GLY A 154 -15.36 -12.62 -4.64
N VAL A 155 -16.04 -11.77 -3.87
CA VAL A 155 -15.74 -10.34 -3.75
C VAL A 155 -15.27 -10.06 -2.33
N THR A 156 -14.13 -9.39 -2.21
CA THR A 156 -13.62 -8.96 -0.90
C THR A 156 -14.55 -7.90 -0.33
N GLY A 157 -15.12 -8.16 0.84
CA GLY A 157 -15.89 -7.18 1.60
C GLY A 157 -14.97 -6.25 2.40
N GLY A 158 -15.56 -5.32 3.13
CA GLY A 158 -14.81 -4.42 4.02
C GLY A 158 -15.72 -3.57 4.87
N ASP A 159 -15.11 -2.80 5.77
CA ASP A 159 -15.80 -1.84 6.62
C ASP A 159 -15.11 -0.48 6.57
N PRO A 160 -15.47 0.39 5.61
CA PRO A 160 -14.86 1.72 5.47
C PRO A 160 -15.05 2.63 6.69
N SER A 161 -16.00 2.33 7.58
CA SER A 161 -16.21 3.13 8.80
C SER A 161 -15.02 3.05 9.77
N LEU A 162 -14.18 2.02 9.64
CA LEU A 162 -12.99 1.80 10.47
C LEU A 162 -11.74 2.53 9.95
N ILE A 163 -11.75 3.10 8.74
CA ILE A 163 -10.58 3.72 8.12
C ILE A 163 -10.01 4.85 9.01
N GLU A 164 -10.86 5.72 9.50
CA GLU A 164 -10.43 6.81 10.41
C GLU A 164 -9.81 6.24 11.68
N THR A 165 -10.43 5.25 12.30
CA THR A 165 -9.92 4.59 13.51
C THR A 165 -8.52 4.03 13.28
N ILE A 166 -8.32 3.31 12.18
CA ILE A 166 -7.02 2.73 11.82
C ILE A 166 -5.98 3.84 11.57
N ALA A 167 -6.34 4.88 10.80
CA ALA A 167 -5.43 5.98 10.50
C ALA A 167 -4.96 6.71 11.77
N LEU A 168 -5.89 7.08 12.65
CA LEU A 168 -5.56 7.79 13.87
C LEU A 168 -4.77 6.93 14.86
N SER A 169 -5.11 5.65 14.99
CA SER A 169 -4.35 4.69 15.81
C SER A 169 -2.92 4.51 15.29
N ALA A 170 -2.75 4.35 13.98
CA ALA A 170 -1.43 4.21 13.37
C ALA A 170 -0.58 5.47 13.52
N MET A 171 -1.17 6.66 13.38
CA MET A 171 -0.48 7.93 13.62
C MET A 171 -0.03 8.02 15.09
N ALA A 172 -0.90 7.66 16.03
CA ALA A 172 -0.58 7.68 17.46
C ALA A 172 0.54 6.71 17.84
N THR A 173 0.70 5.61 17.09
CA THR A 173 1.80 4.64 17.28
C THR A 173 3.05 4.94 16.44
N GLY A 174 3.08 6.07 15.72
CA GLY A 174 4.27 6.61 15.06
C GLY A 174 4.43 6.26 13.59
N ALA A 175 3.35 5.95 12.87
CA ALA A 175 3.40 5.80 11.41
C ALA A 175 3.91 7.09 10.74
N ASP A 176 4.74 6.94 9.72
CA ASP A 176 5.31 8.08 8.96
C ASP A 176 4.34 8.63 7.92
N GLY A 177 3.37 7.81 7.48
CA GLY A 177 2.37 8.20 6.50
C GLY A 177 1.25 7.16 6.35
N PHE A 178 0.36 7.44 5.40
CA PHE A 178 -0.78 6.58 5.09
C PHE A 178 -0.81 6.17 3.63
N PHE A 179 -1.35 4.99 3.39
CA PHE A 179 -1.87 4.56 2.10
C PHE A 179 -3.40 4.50 2.23
N ILE A 180 -4.12 5.29 1.41
CA ILE A 180 -5.58 5.37 1.46
C ILE A 180 -6.12 5.37 0.03
N GLU A 181 -6.91 4.36 -0.33
CA GLU A 181 -7.68 4.38 -1.57
C GLU A 181 -8.93 5.25 -1.39
N THR A 182 -9.15 6.19 -2.32
CA THR A 182 -10.28 7.11 -2.27
C THR A 182 -11.02 7.17 -3.60
N HIS A 183 -12.31 7.45 -3.56
CA HIS A 183 -13.13 7.68 -4.74
C HIS A 183 -14.27 8.64 -4.39
N PRO A 184 -14.68 9.55 -5.31
CA PRO A 184 -15.85 10.42 -5.07
C PRO A 184 -17.14 9.64 -4.78
N ASP A 185 -17.33 8.51 -5.47
CA ASP A 185 -18.41 7.54 -5.23
C ASP A 185 -17.84 6.12 -5.17
N PRO A 186 -17.42 5.61 -4.00
CA PRO A 186 -16.82 4.29 -3.85
C PRO A 186 -17.61 3.14 -4.45
N LYS A 187 -18.94 3.23 -4.47
CA LYS A 187 -19.81 2.17 -5.03
C LYS A 187 -19.64 2.00 -6.53
N SER A 188 -19.25 3.05 -7.24
CA SER A 188 -18.99 3.02 -8.68
C SER A 188 -17.55 2.66 -9.04
N ALA A 189 -16.68 2.48 -8.05
CA ALA A 189 -15.27 2.14 -8.28
C ALA A 189 -15.12 0.75 -8.94
N LYS A 190 -14.19 0.65 -9.88
CA LYS A 190 -13.93 -0.59 -10.63
C LYS A 190 -13.18 -1.65 -9.84
N SER A 191 -12.60 -1.29 -8.69
CA SER A 191 -11.97 -2.20 -7.74
C SER A 191 -12.23 -1.76 -6.31
N ASP A 192 -12.23 -2.69 -5.39
CA ASP A 192 -12.31 -2.49 -3.93
C ASP A 192 -13.44 -1.54 -3.44
N PRO A 193 -14.67 -1.58 -4.02
CA PRO A 193 -15.74 -0.63 -3.71
C PRO A 193 -16.17 -0.66 -2.24
N HIS A 194 -15.88 -1.77 -1.54
CA HIS A 194 -16.28 -1.99 -0.14
C HIS A 194 -15.22 -1.52 0.88
N THR A 195 -14.07 -1.04 0.43
CA THR A 195 -12.99 -0.59 1.33
C THR A 195 -12.48 0.81 1.03
N MET A 196 -12.91 1.43 -0.08
CA MET A 196 -12.48 2.78 -0.42
C MET A 196 -13.10 3.82 0.51
N LEU A 197 -12.30 4.82 0.86
CA LEU A 197 -12.76 6.01 1.56
C LEU A 197 -13.48 6.94 0.56
N GLN A 198 -14.62 7.49 0.96
CA GLN A 198 -15.24 8.58 0.22
C GLN A 198 -14.34 9.82 0.27
N LEU A 199 -14.07 10.42 -0.89
CA LEU A 199 -13.02 11.44 -1.04
C LEU A 199 -13.20 12.67 -0.15
N ASP A 200 -14.44 13.11 0.06
CA ASP A 200 -14.77 14.26 0.91
C ASP A 200 -14.40 14.09 2.40
N LYS A 201 -14.19 12.85 2.86
CA LYS A 201 -13.78 12.54 4.23
C LYS A 201 -12.26 12.61 4.45
N LEU A 202 -11.48 12.62 3.37
CA LEU A 202 -10.01 12.49 3.44
C LEU A 202 -9.38 13.65 4.21
N GLU A 203 -9.75 14.89 3.92
CA GLU A 203 -9.19 16.08 4.55
C GLU A 203 -9.38 16.07 6.07
N GLY A 204 -10.59 15.69 6.53
CA GLY A 204 -10.88 15.60 7.96
C GLY A 204 -10.01 14.58 8.70
N ILE A 205 -9.78 13.41 8.08
CA ILE A 205 -8.92 12.37 8.64
C ILE A 205 -7.47 12.85 8.71
N LEU A 206 -6.96 13.45 7.62
CA LEU A 206 -5.59 13.95 7.57
C LEU A 206 -5.37 15.08 8.58
N THR A 207 -6.32 15.99 8.74
CA THR A 207 -6.25 17.06 9.73
C THR A 207 -6.13 16.52 11.15
N LYS A 208 -6.97 15.54 11.53
CA LYS A 208 -6.90 14.89 12.85
C LYS A 208 -5.57 14.17 13.05
N ALA A 209 -5.11 13.42 12.05
CA ALA A 209 -3.84 12.71 12.11
C ALA A 209 -2.66 13.67 12.30
N MET A 210 -2.64 14.80 11.58
CA MET A 210 -1.60 15.82 11.74
C MET A 210 -1.61 16.47 13.13
N ASN A 211 -2.76 16.63 13.75
CA ASN A 211 -2.85 17.11 15.14
C ASN A 211 -2.27 16.10 16.13
N ILE A 212 -2.54 14.81 15.94
CA ILE A 212 -1.92 13.74 16.75
C ILE A 212 -0.40 13.79 16.56
N ARG A 213 0.09 13.85 15.31
CA ARG A 213 1.53 13.93 15.04
C ARG A 213 2.19 15.11 15.74
N LYS A 214 1.57 16.29 15.71
CA LYS A 214 2.07 17.48 16.43
C LYS A 214 2.15 17.24 17.94
N ALA A 215 1.14 16.61 18.52
CA ALA A 215 1.11 16.32 19.96
C ALA A 215 2.19 15.29 20.39
N LEU A 216 2.59 14.38 19.50
CA LEU A 216 3.66 13.43 19.78
C LEU A 216 5.07 14.05 19.75
N HIS A 217 5.22 15.21 19.09
CA HIS A 217 6.50 15.91 18.94
C HIS A 217 6.56 17.23 19.74
N ALA A 218 5.52 17.53 20.52
CA ALA A 218 5.48 18.68 21.44
C ALA A 218 6.13 18.33 22.77
#